data_ca2eaa143d6ec95e4c99f00b32992ac4
#
_entry.id   ca2eaa143d6ec95e4c99f00b32992ac4
#
_cell.length_a   1.000
_cell.length_b   1.000
_cell.length_c   1.000
_cell.angle_alpha   90.00
_cell.angle_beta   90.00
_cell.angle_gamma   90.00
#
_symmetry.space_group_name_H-M   'P 1'
#
loop_
_entity.id
_entity.type
_entity.pdbx_description
1 polymer ?
#
loop_
_entity_poly.entity_id
_entity_poly.type
_entity_poly.pdbx_seq_one_letter_code
_entity_poly.pdbx_strand_id
1 'polypeptide(L)'
;MNAPAKTIALTTLAAVSLAASAQQQVVKPPQAQAWIDVATFSGMGMPGMGGPGGGNPMASLGGLFGGGGASGKVSFLMTQTGSTGRYVDVTLLSRRNPQLAEATQDVPAGLLSPALKLVAPRDVPQAPRDDDDVVPERDPQRPQGKLFLYWGCGETVRAGQPKVIDFASASAAEIAQAFQSRRATQRGAHSANGRPHWPNPTDGRALADGASLVGGHAFSGNGVPEGFRFNIPAAQDLMPPMQLRQADQGGAIALSWNTQPSARAFFVAGMGARGRNEMVLWSSSEVPDAGMGLLDYQTNAAVDRWLRERVLLTPTTTSCVVPKGVFVGEGAMLRAIAYGHELNLVHPPRPSDPKVAWEPEWAVKVR
;
A
#
# COMPACT_ATOMS: atom_id res chain seq x y z
N MET A 1 74.44 21.71 -47.84
CA MET A 1 73.20 22.56 -47.82
C MET A 1 72.35 22.08 -46.76
N ASN A 2 72.40 22.80 -45.60
CA ASN A 2 71.69 22.43 -44.36
C ASN A 2 70.32 23.12 -44.27
N ALA A 3 69.23 22.34 -44.09
CA ALA A 3 67.91 22.86 -43.78
C ALA A 3 67.64 22.85 -42.26
N PRO A 4 67.09 23.91 -41.67
CA PRO A 4 66.84 23.94 -40.23
C PRO A 4 65.54 23.27 -39.86
N ALA A 5 65.60 22.47 -38.80
CA ALA A 5 64.43 21.86 -38.12
C ALA A 5 63.64 22.93 -37.38
N LYS A 6 62.33 23.04 -37.63
CA LYS A 6 61.38 23.87 -36.86
C LYS A 6 60.81 23.06 -35.73
N THR A 7 61.19 23.43 -34.51
CA THR A 7 60.58 22.87 -33.26
C THR A 7 59.24 23.56 -33.01
N ILE A 8 58.14 22.78 -33.03
CA ILE A 8 56.82 23.25 -32.61
C ILE A 8 56.65 22.94 -31.14
N ALA A 9 56.57 23.98 -30.33
CA ALA A 9 56.22 23.85 -28.89
C ALA A 9 54.71 23.72 -28.75
N LEU A 10 54.26 22.56 -28.28
CA LEU A 10 52.86 22.32 -27.90
C LEU A 10 52.65 22.83 -26.45
N THR A 11 51.96 23.96 -26.29
CA THR A 11 51.48 24.45 -24.98
C THR A 11 50.17 23.76 -24.66
N THR A 12 50.20 22.77 -23.74
CA THR A 12 49.02 22.14 -23.14
C THR A 12 48.40 23.08 -22.10
N LEU A 13 47.25 23.66 -22.43
CA LEU A 13 46.40 24.39 -21.49
C LEU A 13 45.69 23.35 -20.62
N ALA A 14 46.09 23.20 -19.37
CA ALA A 14 45.36 22.41 -18.37
C ALA A 14 44.13 23.22 -17.90
N ALA A 15 42.93 22.83 -18.39
CA ALA A 15 41.66 23.35 -17.87
C ALA A 15 41.40 22.73 -16.50
N VAL A 16 41.60 23.47 -15.43
CA VAL A 16 41.19 23.09 -14.07
C VAL A 16 39.68 23.31 -13.97
N SER A 17 38.94 22.24 -14.12
CA SER A 17 37.48 22.20 -13.85
C SER A 17 37.27 22.30 -12.33
N LEU A 18 36.94 23.49 -11.84
CA LEU A 18 36.40 23.67 -10.50
C LEU A 18 35.02 23.01 -10.46
N ALA A 19 34.96 21.78 -10.03
CA ALA A 19 33.70 21.12 -9.64
C ALA A 19 33.21 21.86 -8.40
N ALA A 20 32.26 22.78 -8.55
CA ALA A 20 31.51 23.36 -7.47
C ALA A 20 30.77 22.23 -6.76
N SER A 21 31.26 21.76 -5.62
CA SER A 21 30.56 20.83 -4.75
C SER A 21 29.26 21.50 -4.33
N ALA A 22 28.14 21.14 -4.92
CA ALA A 22 26.83 21.59 -4.47
C ALA A 22 26.70 21.18 -3.00
N GLN A 23 26.69 22.16 -2.10
CA GLN A 23 26.57 21.91 -0.68
C GLN A 23 25.20 21.28 -0.40
N GLN A 24 25.21 19.99 -0.04
CA GLN A 24 23.98 19.24 0.21
C GLN A 24 23.39 19.74 1.54
N GLN A 25 22.12 20.16 1.51
CA GLN A 25 21.42 20.63 2.69
C GLN A 25 21.39 19.54 3.76
N VAL A 26 21.71 19.89 4.98
CA VAL A 26 21.56 19.01 6.15
C VAL A 26 20.06 18.87 6.45
N VAL A 27 19.52 17.67 6.31
CA VAL A 27 18.11 17.36 6.57
C VAL A 27 18.03 16.42 7.76
N LYS A 28 17.32 16.84 8.81
CA LYS A 28 17.04 16.01 9.97
C LYS A 28 15.61 15.47 9.92
N PRO A 29 15.33 14.33 10.55
CA PRO A 29 13.97 13.82 10.63
C PRO A 29 13.10 14.74 11.51
N PRO A 30 11.76 14.80 11.27
CA PRO A 30 10.85 15.62 12.05
C PRO A 30 10.85 15.20 13.53
N GLN A 31 10.67 16.18 14.44
CA GLN A 31 10.61 15.91 15.88
C GLN A 31 9.37 15.09 16.26
N ALA A 32 8.24 15.29 15.55
CA ALA A 32 7.07 14.44 15.64
C ALA A 32 6.58 14.07 14.24
N GLN A 33 6.07 12.84 14.10
CA GLN A 33 5.55 12.31 12.84
C GLN A 33 4.22 11.62 13.09
N ALA A 34 3.19 12.00 12.33
CA ALA A 34 1.91 11.31 12.32
C ALA A 34 1.64 10.62 10.98
N TRP A 35 0.92 9.51 11.04
CA TRP A 35 0.37 8.81 9.88
C TRP A 35 -1.12 8.63 10.09
N ILE A 36 -1.91 8.96 9.09
CA ILE A 36 -3.36 8.83 9.06
C ILE A 36 -3.69 8.01 7.82
N ASP A 37 -3.97 6.75 8.00
CA ASP A 37 -4.35 5.84 6.93
C ASP A 37 -5.87 5.72 6.90
N VAL A 38 -6.49 5.98 5.74
CA VAL A 38 -7.94 6.01 5.59
C VAL A 38 -8.40 4.97 4.58
N ALA A 39 -9.57 4.37 4.82
CA ALA A 39 -10.17 3.42 3.90
C ALA A 39 -11.69 3.39 4.04
N THR A 40 -12.36 3.09 2.94
CA THR A 40 -13.78 2.74 2.93
C THR A 40 -13.93 1.36 2.30
N PHE A 41 -14.50 0.42 3.04
CA PHE A 41 -14.81 -0.92 2.54
C PHE A 41 -16.28 -1.04 2.20
N SER A 42 -16.57 -1.64 1.07
CA SER A 42 -17.92 -1.99 0.63
C SER A 42 -17.93 -3.41 0.06
N GLY A 43 -19.08 -4.07 0.15
CA GLY A 43 -19.23 -5.45 -0.27
C GLY A 43 -19.24 -6.44 0.90
N MET A 44 -19.59 -7.69 0.63
CA MET A 44 -19.55 -8.73 1.64
C MET A 44 -18.10 -9.09 1.95
N GLY A 45 -17.67 -8.86 3.19
CA GLY A 45 -16.50 -9.52 3.73
C GLY A 45 -16.72 -11.03 3.63
N MET A 46 -15.74 -11.78 3.14
CA MET A 46 -15.89 -13.24 3.09
C MET A 46 -15.97 -13.80 4.51
N PRO A 47 -17.11 -14.40 4.92
CA PRO A 47 -17.17 -15.14 6.16
C PRO A 47 -16.18 -16.32 6.05
N GLY A 48 -15.19 -16.39 6.95
CA GLY A 48 -14.29 -17.56 7.04
C GLY A 48 -12.83 -17.32 6.64
N MET A 49 -12.43 -16.16 6.13
CA MET A 49 -11.01 -15.87 5.86
C MET A 49 -10.20 -15.42 7.10
N GLY A 50 -10.81 -15.37 8.26
CA GLY A 50 -10.17 -15.00 9.53
C GLY A 50 -10.35 -16.01 10.67
N GLY A 51 -10.92 -17.19 10.44
CA GLY A 51 -11.11 -18.21 11.47
C GLY A 51 -9.91 -19.17 11.58
N PRO A 52 -9.59 -19.66 12.79
CA PRO A 52 -8.61 -20.73 12.97
C PRO A 52 -9.20 -22.03 12.42
N GLY A 53 -8.76 -22.49 11.24
CA GLY A 53 -9.14 -23.80 10.67
C GLY A 53 -9.60 -23.83 9.22
N GLY A 54 -9.89 -22.71 8.58
CA GLY A 54 -10.16 -22.65 7.15
C GLY A 54 -8.86 -22.53 6.36
N GLY A 55 -8.47 -23.57 5.64
CA GLY A 55 -7.31 -23.53 4.74
C GLY A 55 -7.49 -22.44 3.70
N ASN A 56 -6.88 -21.29 3.94
CA ASN A 56 -6.93 -20.14 3.05
C ASN A 56 -5.99 -20.39 1.87
N PRO A 57 -6.47 -20.52 0.62
CA PRO A 57 -5.59 -20.68 -0.55
C PRO A 57 -4.56 -19.57 -0.68
N MET A 58 -4.88 -18.37 -0.17
CA MET A 58 -3.94 -17.23 -0.10
C MET A 58 -2.90 -17.38 1.00
N ALA A 59 -3.18 -18.09 2.09
CA ALA A 59 -2.19 -18.35 3.14
C ALA A 59 -1.13 -19.34 2.67
N SER A 60 -1.50 -20.32 1.86
CA SER A 60 -0.56 -21.23 1.20
C SER A 60 0.36 -20.48 0.21
N LEU A 61 -0.15 -19.47 -0.49
CA LEU A 61 0.68 -18.59 -1.33
C LEU A 61 1.58 -17.67 -0.51
N GLY A 62 1.10 -17.12 0.60
CA GLY A 62 1.91 -16.29 1.49
C GLY A 62 3.10 -17.05 2.10
N GLY A 63 2.91 -18.32 2.46
CA GLY A 63 3.99 -19.22 2.89
C GLY A 63 4.97 -19.56 1.77
N LEU A 64 4.50 -19.57 0.51
CA LEU A 64 5.28 -19.89 -0.67
C LEU A 64 6.26 -18.77 -1.07
N PHE A 65 5.90 -17.51 -0.80
CA PHE A 65 6.63 -16.33 -1.26
C PHE A 65 7.46 -15.65 -0.16
N GLY A 66 7.85 -16.38 0.87
CA GLY A 66 8.83 -15.91 1.85
C GLY A 66 8.33 -14.80 2.78
N GLY A 67 7.03 -14.68 2.97
CA GLY A 67 6.42 -13.91 4.04
C GLY A 67 6.63 -14.61 5.39
N GLY A 68 7.87 -14.84 5.78
CA GLY A 68 8.25 -15.34 7.10
C GLY A 68 7.96 -14.30 8.17
N GLY A 69 6.73 -14.22 8.59
CA GLY A 69 6.26 -13.50 9.75
C GLY A 69 5.12 -14.31 10.34
N ALA A 70 5.38 -14.92 11.48
CA ALA A 70 4.40 -15.68 12.25
C ALA A 70 3.28 -14.79 12.75
N SER A 71 2.37 -14.41 11.90
CA SER A 71 1.00 -14.08 12.23
C SER A 71 0.21 -13.98 10.93
N GLY A 72 -0.74 -14.91 10.74
CA GLY A 72 -1.61 -15.04 9.58
C GLY A 72 -2.57 -13.88 9.33
N LYS A 73 -2.07 -12.66 9.40
CA LYS A 73 -2.76 -11.44 9.01
C LYS A 73 -2.16 -10.99 7.69
N VAL A 74 -2.60 -11.58 6.59
CA VAL A 74 -2.55 -10.88 5.32
C VAL A 74 -3.50 -9.70 5.47
N SER A 75 -3.00 -8.66 6.07
CA SER A 75 -3.70 -7.42 6.26
C SER A 75 -3.69 -6.73 4.90
N PHE A 76 -4.77 -6.82 4.19
CA PHE A 76 -5.04 -6.01 3.01
C PHE A 76 -4.90 -4.52 3.35
N LEU A 77 -5.30 -4.17 4.54
CA LEU A 77 -5.09 -2.92 5.24
C LEU A 77 -4.88 -3.28 6.70
N MET A 78 -4.01 -2.61 7.44
CA MET A 78 -3.87 -2.80 8.90
C MET A 78 -5.07 -2.20 9.65
N THR A 79 -5.94 -1.48 8.98
CA THR A 79 -7.28 -1.16 9.43
C THR A 79 -8.06 -2.45 9.62
N GLN A 80 -8.86 -2.55 10.64
CA GLN A 80 -9.63 -3.74 11.00
C GLN A 80 -10.33 -4.32 9.77
N THR A 81 -9.84 -5.45 9.30
CA THR A 81 -10.23 -6.02 8.04
C THR A 81 -11.47 -6.89 8.17
N GLY A 82 -12.38 -6.81 7.24
CA GLY A 82 -13.38 -7.82 6.99
C GLY A 82 -14.83 -7.36 7.05
N SER A 83 -15.13 -6.17 7.52
CA SER A 83 -16.49 -5.63 7.53
C SER A 83 -16.62 -4.38 6.65
N THR A 84 -17.80 -4.20 6.08
CA THR A 84 -18.20 -2.95 5.41
C THR A 84 -18.12 -1.80 6.40
N GLY A 85 -17.60 -0.64 5.98
CA GLY A 85 -17.50 0.53 6.85
C GLY A 85 -16.38 1.50 6.46
N ARG A 86 -16.25 2.55 7.24
CA ARG A 86 -15.21 3.57 7.13
C ARG A 86 -14.17 3.36 8.21
N TYR A 87 -12.92 3.50 7.85
CA TYR A 87 -11.78 3.21 8.72
C TYR A 87 -10.76 4.34 8.65
N VAL A 88 -10.22 4.68 9.80
CA VAL A 88 -9.10 5.59 9.96
C VAL A 88 -8.15 4.95 10.96
N ASP A 89 -6.89 4.82 10.59
CA ASP A 89 -5.81 4.44 11.50
C ASP A 89 -4.90 5.63 11.71
N VAL A 90 -4.70 6.01 12.95
CA VAL A 90 -3.79 7.09 13.33
C VAL A 90 -2.64 6.52 14.13
N THR A 91 -1.42 6.88 13.78
CA THR A 91 -0.23 6.56 14.60
C THR A 91 0.60 7.82 14.76
N LEU A 92 1.07 8.08 15.97
CA LEU A 92 1.93 9.21 16.31
C LEU A 92 3.27 8.72 16.86
N LEU A 93 4.34 9.32 16.38
CA LEU A 93 5.71 9.17 16.89
C LEU A 93 6.20 10.53 17.38
N SER A 94 6.73 10.60 18.59
CA SER A 94 7.50 11.74 19.07
C SER A 94 8.96 11.34 19.32
N ARG A 95 9.90 12.05 18.71
CA ARG A 95 11.33 11.86 18.97
C ARG A 95 11.77 12.56 20.25
N ARG A 96 11.00 13.56 20.71
CA ARG A 96 11.21 14.22 22.01
C ARG A 96 10.82 13.33 23.19
N ASN A 97 9.88 12.39 22.95
CA ASN A 97 9.44 11.41 23.94
C ASN A 97 9.29 10.01 23.29
N PRO A 98 10.38 9.23 23.20
CA PRO A 98 10.34 7.89 22.61
C PRO A 98 9.46 6.90 23.39
N GLN A 99 9.08 7.22 24.61
CA GLN A 99 8.20 6.42 25.49
C GLN A 99 6.78 7.00 25.60
N LEU A 100 6.34 7.74 24.58
CA LEU A 100 5.02 8.36 24.56
C LEU A 100 3.92 7.30 24.66
N ALA A 101 3.29 7.23 25.83
CA ALA A 101 2.26 6.23 26.12
C ALA A 101 0.88 6.65 25.61
N GLU A 102 0.54 7.94 25.74
CA GLU A 102 -0.76 8.49 25.38
C GLU A 102 -0.61 9.83 24.65
N ALA A 103 -1.52 10.09 23.70
CA ALA A 103 -1.66 11.36 23.03
C ALA A 103 -3.13 11.59 22.67
N THR A 104 -3.45 12.80 22.27
CA THR A 104 -4.79 13.17 21.80
C THR A 104 -4.70 13.75 20.41
N GLN A 105 -5.67 13.41 19.57
CA GLN A 105 -5.89 14.11 18.30
C GLN A 105 -7.24 14.81 18.34
N ASP A 106 -7.22 16.13 18.29
CA ASP A 106 -8.41 16.92 18.01
C ASP A 106 -8.77 16.74 16.53
N VAL A 107 -10.02 16.44 16.28
CA VAL A 107 -10.53 16.13 14.94
C VAL A 107 -11.78 16.98 14.64
N PRO A 108 -12.11 17.17 13.36
CA PRO A 108 -13.37 17.81 12.99
C PRO A 108 -14.58 17.08 13.59
N ALA A 109 -15.60 17.85 13.97
CA ALA A 109 -16.84 17.28 14.52
C ALA A 109 -17.53 16.29 13.56
N GLY A 110 -17.30 16.44 12.25
CA GLY A 110 -17.79 15.52 11.21
C GLY A 110 -17.11 14.16 11.20
N LEU A 111 -15.95 13.98 11.84
CA LEU A 111 -15.29 12.69 11.92
C LEU A 111 -15.78 11.90 13.14
N LEU A 112 -15.50 12.41 14.31
CA LEU A 112 -15.84 11.80 15.60
C LEU A 112 -15.73 12.82 16.72
N SER A 113 -16.60 12.73 17.74
CA SER A 113 -16.58 13.65 18.89
C SER A 113 -16.64 12.84 20.18
N PRO A 114 -15.96 13.22 21.24
CA PRO A 114 -14.87 14.22 21.29
C PRO A 114 -13.61 13.76 20.55
N ALA A 115 -12.45 14.37 20.78
CA ALA A 115 -11.16 14.00 20.21
C ALA A 115 -10.84 12.50 20.27
N LEU A 116 -9.91 12.02 19.46
CA LEU A 116 -9.42 10.64 19.47
C LEU A 116 -8.38 10.49 20.60
N LYS A 117 -8.54 9.46 21.41
CA LYS A 117 -7.54 9.09 22.42
C LYS A 117 -6.58 8.05 21.81
N LEU A 118 -5.33 8.45 21.59
CA LEU A 118 -4.28 7.56 21.12
C LEU A 118 -3.57 6.92 22.30
N VAL A 119 -3.37 5.60 22.26
CA VAL A 119 -2.67 4.84 23.30
C VAL A 119 -1.65 3.91 22.68
N ALA A 120 -0.42 3.93 23.18
CA ALA A 120 0.59 2.99 22.75
C ALA A 120 0.28 1.58 23.30
N PRO A 121 0.52 0.52 22.52
CA PRO A 121 0.41 -0.83 23.05
C PRO A 121 1.44 -1.02 24.17
N ARG A 122 1.05 -1.70 25.22
CA ARG A 122 2.00 -2.18 26.22
C ARG A 122 2.65 -3.44 25.66
N ASP A 123 3.96 -3.57 25.83
CA ASP A 123 4.64 -4.83 25.58
C ASP A 123 4.04 -5.86 26.55
N VAL A 124 3.17 -6.72 26.04
CA VAL A 124 2.77 -7.92 26.75
C VAL A 124 3.96 -8.85 26.60
N PRO A 125 4.63 -9.27 27.69
CA PRO A 125 5.66 -10.29 27.61
C PRO A 125 5.06 -11.47 26.87
N GLN A 126 5.65 -11.85 25.72
CA GLN A 126 5.25 -13.09 25.06
C GLN A 126 5.51 -14.19 26.09
N ALA A 127 4.47 -14.95 26.44
CA ALA A 127 4.67 -16.14 27.27
C ALA A 127 5.81 -16.95 26.67
N PRO A 128 6.74 -17.46 27.49
CA PRO A 128 7.80 -18.33 26.98
C PRO A 128 7.12 -19.38 26.10
N ARG A 129 7.52 -19.49 24.84
CA ARG A 129 7.14 -20.66 24.06
C ARG A 129 7.83 -21.83 24.74
N ASP A 130 7.05 -22.81 25.15
CA ASP A 130 7.61 -24.11 25.49
C ASP A 130 8.34 -24.59 24.22
N ASP A 131 9.67 -24.51 24.23
CA ASP A 131 10.54 -24.91 23.13
C ASP A 131 10.58 -26.44 22.90
N ASP A 132 9.74 -27.20 23.60
CA ASP A 132 9.67 -28.66 23.47
C ASP A 132 8.88 -29.13 22.24
N ASP A 133 8.15 -28.26 21.56
CA ASP A 133 7.59 -28.57 20.25
C ASP A 133 8.66 -28.34 19.16
N VAL A 134 9.49 -29.35 18.96
CA VAL A 134 10.32 -29.48 17.77
C VAL A 134 9.37 -29.50 16.58
N VAL A 135 9.14 -28.35 15.97
CA VAL A 135 8.46 -28.27 14.67
C VAL A 135 9.38 -29.04 13.71
N PRO A 136 8.95 -30.21 13.18
CA PRO A 136 9.77 -30.95 12.25
C PRO A 136 10.14 -30.00 11.12
N GLU A 137 11.44 -29.88 10.85
CA GLU A 137 11.97 -29.16 9.71
C GLU A 137 11.36 -29.80 8.47
N ARG A 138 10.23 -29.25 8.03
CA ARG A 138 9.60 -29.65 6.78
C ARG A 138 10.49 -29.08 5.70
N ASP A 139 11.14 -29.95 4.95
CA ASP A 139 11.72 -29.58 3.68
C ASP A 139 10.70 -28.68 2.95
N PRO A 140 11.08 -27.49 2.49
CA PRO A 140 10.17 -26.60 1.77
C PRO A 140 9.68 -27.34 0.53
N GLN A 141 8.51 -27.98 0.67
CA GLN A 141 7.90 -28.70 -0.45
C GLN A 141 7.68 -27.69 -1.57
N ARG A 142 8.30 -27.97 -2.70
CA ARG A 142 8.12 -27.16 -3.90
C ARG A 142 6.61 -27.11 -4.18
N PRO A 143 6.05 -25.91 -4.42
CA PRO A 143 4.64 -25.77 -4.73
C PRO A 143 4.28 -26.67 -5.92
N GLN A 144 3.15 -27.30 -5.84
CA GLN A 144 2.62 -28.11 -6.93
C GLN A 144 1.43 -27.39 -7.55
N GLY A 145 1.28 -27.53 -8.87
CA GLY A 145 0.14 -26.99 -9.59
C GLY A 145 0.53 -25.92 -10.61
N LYS A 146 -0.49 -25.28 -11.18
CA LYS A 146 -0.34 -24.29 -12.25
C LYS A 146 -1.02 -22.99 -11.90
N LEU A 147 -0.40 -21.91 -12.27
CA LEU A 147 -0.96 -20.57 -12.24
C LEU A 147 -1.23 -20.11 -13.67
N PHE A 148 -2.46 -19.69 -13.92
CA PHE A 148 -2.89 -19.06 -15.16
C PHE A 148 -3.07 -17.57 -14.91
N LEU A 149 -2.24 -16.76 -15.51
CA LEU A 149 -2.27 -15.30 -15.37
C LEU A 149 -2.91 -14.68 -16.61
N TYR A 150 -4.02 -14.01 -16.40
CA TYR A 150 -4.74 -13.21 -17.39
C TYR A 150 -4.71 -11.73 -17.04
N TRP A 151 -4.88 -10.86 -18.04
CA TRP A 151 -4.90 -9.40 -17.83
C TRP A 151 -5.72 -8.68 -18.91
N GLY A 152 -6.15 -7.46 -18.58
CA GLY A 152 -6.91 -6.58 -19.44
C GLY A 152 -8.42 -6.73 -19.36
N CYS A 153 -9.10 -5.61 -19.60
CA CYS A 153 -10.55 -5.58 -19.74
C CYS A 153 -10.93 -5.89 -21.21
N GLY A 154 -12.01 -6.65 -21.40
CA GLY A 154 -12.52 -6.99 -22.72
C GLY A 154 -13.42 -8.22 -22.69
N GLU A 155 -14.22 -8.45 -23.72
CA GLU A 155 -15.14 -9.60 -23.80
C GLU A 155 -14.42 -10.93 -24.06
N THR A 156 -13.27 -10.87 -24.74
CA THR A 156 -12.50 -12.04 -25.16
C THR A 156 -11.07 -11.97 -24.63
N VAL A 157 -10.50 -13.15 -24.36
CA VAL A 157 -9.09 -13.28 -23.96
C VAL A 157 -8.21 -12.84 -25.13
N ARG A 158 -7.24 -11.97 -24.86
CA ARG A 158 -6.30 -11.44 -25.87
C ARG A 158 -5.28 -12.50 -26.28
N ALA A 159 -4.72 -12.35 -27.47
CA ALA A 159 -3.63 -13.22 -27.93
C ALA A 159 -2.44 -13.22 -26.96
N GLY A 160 -1.80 -14.36 -26.78
CA GLY A 160 -0.69 -14.53 -25.84
C GLY A 160 -1.08 -14.74 -24.38
N GLN A 161 -2.36 -14.90 -24.08
CA GLN A 161 -2.87 -15.23 -22.75
C GLN A 161 -3.50 -16.62 -22.70
N PRO A 162 -3.46 -17.28 -21.53
CA PRO A 162 -2.79 -16.87 -20.30
C PRO A 162 -1.27 -17.04 -20.33
N LYS A 163 -0.54 -16.32 -19.49
CA LYS A 163 0.80 -16.75 -19.09
C LYS A 163 0.63 -17.89 -18.07
N VAL A 164 1.17 -19.07 -18.40
CA VAL A 164 1.08 -20.25 -17.53
C VAL A 164 2.40 -20.43 -16.81
N ILE A 165 2.34 -20.62 -15.50
CA ILE A 165 3.46 -20.95 -14.65
C ILE A 165 3.18 -22.31 -14.02
N ASP A 166 3.92 -23.32 -14.44
CA ASP A 166 3.87 -24.65 -13.85
C ASP A 166 4.92 -24.70 -12.74
N PHE A 167 4.45 -24.72 -11.49
CA PHE A 167 5.34 -24.67 -10.32
C PHE A 167 6.28 -25.90 -10.22
N ALA A 168 5.92 -27.00 -10.87
CA ALA A 168 6.78 -28.18 -10.87
C ALA A 168 8.04 -27.98 -11.71
N SER A 169 7.95 -27.22 -12.80
CA SER A 169 9.02 -27.01 -13.76
C SER A 169 9.59 -25.58 -13.82
N ALA A 170 8.82 -24.58 -13.35
CA ALA A 170 9.25 -23.18 -13.39
C ALA A 170 10.49 -22.91 -12.55
N SER A 171 11.39 -22.10 -13.05
CA SER A 171 12.55 -21.61 -12.30
C SER A 171 12.12 -20.61 -11.22
N ALA A 172 12.94 -20.46 -10.17
CA ALA A 172 12.72 -19.45 -9.14
C ALA A 172 12.60 -18.02 -9.72
N ALA A 173 13.35 -17.73 -10.79
CA ALA A 173 13.31 -16.43 -11.47
C ALA A 173 11.98 -16.19 -12.17
N GLU A 174 11.42 -17.20 -12.86
CA GLU A 174 10.10 -17.09 -13.52
C GLU A 174 8.98 -16.89 -12.49
N ILE A 175 9.04 -17.62 -11.37
CA ILE A 175 8.10 -17.46 -10.26
C ILE A 175 8.21 -16.05 -9.68
N ALA A 176 9.43 -15.58 -9.36
CA ALA A 176 9.67 -14.25 -8.81
C ALA A 176 9.19 -13.15 -9.78
N GLN A 177 9.41 -13.30 -11.07
CA GLN A 177 8.93 -12.35 -12.08
C GLN A 177 7.40 -12.31 -12.15
N ALA A 178 6.74 -13.46 -12.08
CA ALA A 178 5.28 -13.53 -12.15
C ALA A 178 4.59 -12.89 -10.95
N PHE A 179 5.24 -12.93 -9.79
CA PHE A 179 4.74 -12.36 -8.54
C PHE A 179 5.48 -11.09 -8.11
N GLN A 180 6.12 -10.41 -9.05
CA GLN A 180 6.77 -9.14 -8.76
C GLN A 180 5.79 -8.17 -8.11
N SER A 181 6.14 -7.71 -6.91
CA SER A 181 5.30 -6.77 -6.16
C SER A 181 5.48 -5.34 -6.67
N ARG A 182 4.35 -4.67 -6.91
CA ARG A 182 4.30 -3.23 -7.22
C ARG A 182 4.04 -2.36 -5.98
N ARG A 183 4.36 -2.85 -4.81
CA ARG A 183 4.22 -2.05 -3.58
C ARG A 183 5.14 -0.83 -3.64
N ALA A 184 4.57 0.36 -3.59
CA ALA A 184 5.31 1.62 -3.66
C ALA A 184 5.41 2.36 -2.33
N THR A 185 4.68 1.94 -1.32
CA THR A 185 4.76 2.55 0.00
C THR A 185 4.89 1.48 1.07
N GLN A 186 5.68 1.78 2.08
CA GLN A 186 5.57 1.09 3.35
C GLN A 186 4.59 1.88 4.20
N ARG A 187 3.76 1.20 4.94
CA ARG A 187 2.90 1.85 5.93
C ARG A 187 3.74 2.68 6.89
N GLY A 188 3.12 3.73 7.41
CA GLY A 188 3.68 4.54 8.45
C GLY A 188 4.08 3.72 9.67
N ALA A 189 4.58 4.39 10.69
CA ALA A 189 4.97 3.72 11.91
C ALA A 189 3.78 2.99 12.52
N HIS A 190 3.84 1.68 12.49
CA HIS A 190 2.86 0.85 13.19
C HIS A 190 2.87 1.18 14.68
N SER A 191 1.73 0.93 15.34
CA SER A 191 1.65 0.99 16.78
C SER A 191 2.72 0.06 17.40
N ALA A 192 3.49 0.62 18.28
CA ALA A 192 4.54 -0.05 19.03
C ALA A 192 4.67 0.65 20.37
N ASN A 193 5.49 0.13 21.27
CA ASN A 193 5.83 0.83 22.49
C ASN A 193 6.34 2.25 22.17
N GLY A 194 5.81 3.27 22.83
CA GLY A 194 6.13 4.67 22.55
C GLY A 194 5.51 5.26 21.27
N ARG A 195 4.61 4.52 20.60
CA ARG A 195 3.89 4.96 19.41
C ARG A 195 2.39 4.81 19.59
N PRO A 196 1.73 5.78 20.27
CA PRO A 196 0.30 5.72 20.49
C PRO A 196 -0.48 5.75 19.17
N HIS A 197 -1.57 5.00 19.12
CA HIS A 197 -2.40 4.82 17.94
C HIS A 197 -3.89 4.86 18.30
N TRP A 198 -4.70 5.12 17.29
CA TRP A 198 -6.15 4.95 17.29
C TRP A 198 -6.56 4.23 15.98
N PRO A 199 -7.54 3.28 16.01
CA PRO A 199 -8.28 2.81 17.18
C PRO A 199 -7.43 1.93 18.09
N ASN A 200 -7.80 1.84 19.37
CA ASN A 200 -7.12 1.02 20.36
C ASN A 200 -8.13 0.42 21.35
N PRO A 201 -7.74 -0.49 22.25
CA PRO A 201 -8.68 -1.14 23.18
C PRO A 201 -9.47 -0.20 24.10
N THR A 202 -8.96 1.02 24.36
CA THR A 202 -9.63 2.01 25.21
C THR A 202 -10.48 3.01 24.43
N ASP A 203 -10.27 3.13 23.13
CA ASP A 203 -11.04 3.99 22.21
C ASP A 203 -11.12 3.33 20.82
N GLY A 204 -12.09 2.44 20.67
CA GLY A 204 -12.38 1.72 19.43
C GLY A 204 -13.72 2.12 18.80
N ARG A 205 -14.14 3.39 18.99
CA ARG A 205 -15.41 3.91 18.44
C ARG A 205 -15.43 3.77 16.90
N ALA A 206 -16.55 3.25 16.38
CA ALA A 206 -16.75 3.13 14.93
C ALA A 206 -17.07 4.50 14.31
N LEU A 207 -16.63 4.69 13.08
CA LEU A 207 -16.99 5.86 12.30
C LEU A 207 -18.40 5.70 11.71
N ALA A 208 -19.16 6.78 11.71
CA ALA A 208 -20.45 6.82 11.03
C ALA A 208 -20.29 6.80 9.50
N ASP A 209 -21.33 6.40 8.77
CA ASP A 209 -21.33 6.38 7.30
C ASP A 209 -21.06 7.75 6.67
N GLY A 210 -21.48 8.84 7.34
CA GLY A 210 -21.24 10.22 6.95
C GLY A 210 -19.95 10.84 7.49
N ALA A 211 -19.08 10.06 8.15
CA ALA A 211 -17.84 10.60 8.73
C ALA A 211 -16.94 11.24 7.67
N SER A 212 -16.30 12.36 8.03
CA SER A 212 -15.41 13.13 7.17
C SER A 212 -14.18 13.60 7.95
N LEU A 213 -13.02 13.52 7.30
CA LEU A 213 -11.76 14.07 7.82
C LEU A 213 -11.55 15.55 7.47
N VAL A 214 -12.41 16.12 6.63
CA VAL A 214 -12.22 17.50 6.15
C VAL A 214 -12.25 18.49 7.29
N GLY A 215 -11.18 19.28 7.42
CA GLY A 215 -11.07 20.34 8.42
C GLY A 215 -9.79 20.32 9.23
N GLY A 216 -9.83 21.02 10.36
CA GLY A 216 -8.68 21.19 11.24
C GLY A 216 -8.42 19.98 12.13
N HIS A 217 -7.16 19.59 12.22
CA HIS A 217 -6.66 18.54 13.12
C HIS A 217 -5.52 19.10 13.96
N ALA A 218 -5.39 18.62 15.19
CA ALA A 218 -4.27 18.95 16.05
C ALA A 218 -3.85 17.74 16.89
N PHE A 219 -2.55 17.57 17.09
CA PHE A 219 -2.02 16.57 18.02
C PHE A 219 -1.51 17.24 19.28
N SER A 220 -1.76 16.61 20.43
CA SER A 220 -1.22 17.02 21.74
C SER A 220 -0.77 15.80 22.55
N GLY A 221 0.22 16.01 23.41
CA GLY A 221 0.79 14.99 24.27
C GLY A 221 2.18 15.38 24.78
N ASN A 222 2.70 14.59 25.72
CA ASN A 222 4.02 14.88 26.28
C ASN A 222 5.12 14.69 25.23
N GLY A 223 5.83 15.77 24.88
CA GLY A 223 6.88 15.79 23.85
C GLY A 223 6.33 15.92 22.43
N VAL A 224 5.04 16.16 22.24
CA VAL A 224 4.47 16.57 20.96
C VAL A 224 4.62 18.10 20.82
N PRO A 225 5.06 18.62 19.65
CA PRO A 225 5.14 20.07 19.43
C PRO A 225 3.77 20.75 19.60
N GLU A 226 3.69 21.85 20.32
CA GLU A 226 2.44 22.60 20.56
C GLU A 226 1.77 23.10 19.29
N GLY A 227 2.57 23.40 18.25
CA GLY A 227 2.12 23.84 16.94
C GLY A 227 1.72 22.71 15.98
N PHE A 228 1.57 21.46 16.42
CA PHE A 228 1.23 20.37 15.54
C PHE A 228 -0.24 20.44 15.10
N ARG A 229 -0.53 21.32 14.16
CA ARG A 229 -1.87 21.60 13.61
C ARG A 229 -1.82 21.62 12.09
N PHE A 230 -2.84 21.05 11.45
CA PHE A 230 -2.96 20.99 10.00
C PHE A 230 -4.41 20.87 9.57
N ASN A 231 -4.66 21.05 8.26
CA ASN A 231 -5.98 20.85 7.66
C ASN A 231 -5.91 19.70 6.66
N ILE A 232 -6.96 18.88 6.64
CA ILE A 232 -7.18 17.86 5.60
C ILE A 232 -8.24 18.42 4.65
N PRO A 233 -7.90 18.63 3.36
CA PRO A 233 -8.86 19.09 2.36
C PRO A 233 -9.70 17.93 1.80
N ALA A 234 -10.80 18.28 1.10
CA ALA A 234 -11.77 17.31 0.58
C ALA A 234 -11.18 16.23 -0.36
N ALA A 235 -10.09 16.53 -1.05
CA ALA A 235 -9.43 15.55 -1.93
C ALA A 235 -8.82 14.35 -1.17
N GLN A 236 -8.59 14.48 0.13
CA GLN A 236 -8.05 13.44 1.02
C GLN A 236 -9.09 12.92 2.02
N ASP A 237 -10.36 13.23 1.79
CA ASP A 237 -11.44 12.68 2.62
C ASP A 237 -11.70 11.20 2.34
N LEU A 238 -12.42 10.56 3.26
CA LEU A 238 -12.95 9.21 3.08
C LEU A 238 -13.82 9.12 1.83
N MET A 239 -13.44 8.27 0.90
CA MET A 239 -14.24 8.04 -0.30
C MET A 239 -15.60 7.44 0.05
N PRO A 240 -16.66 7.73 -0.74
CA PRO A 240 -17.91 6.99 -0.61
C PRO A 240 -17.69 5.48 -0.91
N PRO A 241 -18.56 4.61 -0.40
CA PRO A 241 -18.46 3.17 -0.69
C PRO A 241 -18.46 2.89 -2.19
N MET A 242 -17.50 2.12 -2.67
CA MET A 242 -17.44 1.69 -4.05
C MET A 242 -18.40 0.51 -4.24
N GLN A 243 -19.48 0.73 -4.98
CA GLN A 243 -20.51 -0.27 -5.25
C GLN A 243 -20.13 -1.11 -6.47
N LEU A 244 -19.25 -2.09 -6.30
CA LEU A 244 -18.89 -3.00 -7.37
C LEU A 244 -20.06 -3.93 -7.67
N ARG A 245 -20.55 -3.89 -8.92
CA ARG A 245 -21.61 -4.74 -9.45
C ARG A 245 -21.01 -5.67 -10.50
N GLN A 246 -21.54 -6.87 -10.56
CA GLN A 246 -21.17 -7.85 -11.57
C GLN A 246 -22.43 -8.41 -12.26
N ALA A 247 -22.31 -8.65 -13.55
CA ALA A 247 -23.33 -9.27 -14.35
C ALA A 247 -22.72 -10.27 -15.34
N ASP A 248 -23.35 -11.41 -15.56
CA ASP A 248 -22.95 -12.34 -16.62
C ASP A 248 -23.27 -11.74 -18.00
N GLN A 249 -22.30 -11.81 -18.88
CA GLN A 249 -22.41 -11.34 -20.26
C GLN A 249 -21.97 -12.46 -21.23
N GLY A 250 -22.77 -13.53 -21.29
CA GLY A 250 -22.47 -14.67 -22.16
C GLY A 250 -21.19 -15.42 -21.80
N GLY A 251 -20.90 -15.53 -20.49
CA GLY A 251 -19.73 -16.15 -19.91
C GLY A 251 -18.51 -15.21 -19.73
N ALA A 252 -18.62 -13.95 -20.12
CA ALA A 252 -17.77 -12.85 -19.64
C ALA A 252 -18.43 -12.23 -18.40
N ILE A 253 -17.65 -11.58 -17.53
CA ILE A 253 -18.19 -10.92 -16.33
C ILE A 253 -18.09 -9.41 -16.52
N ALA A 254 -19.23 -8.75 -16.76
CA ALA A 254 -19.30 -7.30 -16.80
C ALA A 254 -19.24 -6.74 -15.38
N LEU A 255 -18.27 -5.89 -15.12
CA LEU A 255 -18.06 -5.18 -13.87
C LEU A 255 -18.40 -3.71 -14.05
N SER A 256 -19.11 -3.14 -13.08
CA SER A 256 -19.38 -1.70 -13.04
C SER A 256 -19.37 -1.20 -11.61
N TRP A 257 -19.05 0.09 -11.44
CA TRP A 257 -19.03 0.76 -10.13
C TRP A 257 -19.44 2.23 -10.27
N ASN A 258 -19.84 2.81 -9.15
CA ASN A 258 -20.19 4.22 -9.09
C ASN A 258 -18.94 5.11 -9.22
N THR A 259 -19.13 6.32 -9.71
CA THR A 259 -18.10 7.35 -9.76
C THR A 259 -17.51 7.61 -8.37
N GLN A 260 -16.21 7.83 -8.31
CA GLN A 260 -15.45 8.18 -7.10
C GLN A 260 -14.76 9.52 -7.34
N PRO A 261 -15.34 10.65 -6.90
CA PRO A 261 -14.87 12.00 -7.28
C PRO A 261 -13.42 12.30 -6.86
N SER A 262 -12.95 11.72 -5.75
CA SER A 262 -11.60 11.88 -5.23
C SER A 262 -10.62 10.78 -5.65
N ALA A 263 -11.06 9.83 -6.50
CA ALA A 263 -10.17 8.78 -6.98
C ALA A 263 -9.19 9.31 -8.03
N ARG A 264 -7.96 8.86 -7.95
CA ARG A 264 -6.90 9.08 -8.95
C ARG A 264 -6.81 7.97 -9.98
N ALA A 265 -7.14 6.74 -9.58
CA ALA A 265 -7.08 5.56 -10.42
C ALA A 265 -7.88 4.42 -9.80
N PHE A 266 -8.13 3.38 -10.62
CA PHE A 266 -8.72 2.14 -10.14
C PHE A 266 -7.83 0.95 -10.52
N PHE A 267 -7.96 -0.12 -9.76
CA PHE A 267 -7.42 -1.42 -10.10
C PHE A 267 -8.43 -2.50 -9.71
N VAL A 268 -8.66 -3.45 -10.61
CA VAL A 268 -9.54 -4.58 -10.35
C VAL A 268 -8.75 -5.85 -10.55
N ALA A 269 -8.94 -6.80 -9.65
CA ALA A 269 -8.31 -8.11 -9.73
C ALA A 269 -9.29 -9.21 -9.36
N GLY A 270 -9.05 -10.37 -9.91
CA GLY A 270 -9.83 -11.56 -9.61
C GLY A 270 -8.94 -12.76 -9.40
N MET A 271 -9.42 -13.67 -8.56
CA MET A 271 -8.81 -14.97 -8.31
C MET A 271 -9.86 -16.06 -8.31
N GLY A 272 -9.52 -17.19 -8.91
CA GLY A 272 -10.39 -18.38 -8.95
C GLY A 272 -9.58 -19.65 -9.01
N ALA A 273 -10.26 -20.78 -8.80
CA ALA A 273 -9.72 -22.11 -9.02
C ALA A 273 -10.24 -22.67 -10.35
N ARG A 274 -9.40 -23.37 -11.09
CA ARG A 274 -9.75 -24.06 -12.32
C ARG A 274 -9.79 -25.58 -12.13
N GLY A 275 -9.15 -26.07 -11.10
CA GLY A 275 -9.05 -27.46 -10.70
C GLY A 275 -8.42 -27.57 -9.31
N ARG A 276 -8.10 -28.78 -8.86
CA ARG A 276 -7.58 -29.01 -7.50
C ARG A 276 -6.27 -28.26 -7.23
N ASN A 277 -5.40 -28.13 -8.25
CA ASN A 277 -4.09 -27.50 -8.13
C ASN A 277 -3.86 -26.44 -9.22
N GLU A 278 -4.93 -25.85 -9.73
CA GLU A 278 -4.86 -24.83 -10.77
C GLU A 278 -5.52 -23.56 -10.30
N MET A 279 -4.74 -22.49 -10.27
CA MET A 279 -5.17 -21.16 -9.86
C MET A 279 -5.25 -20.24 -11.06
N VAL A 280 -6.26 -19.41 -11.08
CA VAL A 280 -6.41 -18.34 -12.08
C VAL A 280 -6.28 -17.01 -11.36
N LEU A 281 -5.39 -16.15 -11.84
CA LEU A 281 -5.34 -14.74 -11.50
C LEU A 281 -5.68 -13.92 -12.73
N TRP A 282 -6.49 -12.90 -12.55
CA TRP A 282 -6.81 -11.92 -13.57
C TRP A 282 -6.71 -10.52 -12.98
N SER A 283 -6.25 -9.56 -13.77
CA SER A 283 -6.22 -8.15 -13.40
C SER A 283 -6.68 -7.24 -14.54
N SER A 284 -7.16 -6.05 -14.18
CA SER A 284 -7.56 -5.00 -15.13
C SER A 284 -6.37 -4.31 -15.82
N SER A 285 -5.15 -4.69 -15.49
CA SER A 285 -3.93 -4.15 -16.10
C SER A 285 -3.89 -4.44 -17.60
N GLU A 286 -3.38 -3.51 -18.40
CA GLU A 286 -3.15 -3.74 -19.83
C GLU A 286 -1.86 -4.55 -20.12
N VAL A 287 -1.04 -4.75 -19.09
CA VAL A 287 0.20 -5.53 -19.15
C VAL A 287 0.13 -6.70 -18.20
N PRO A 288 0.92 -7.78 -18.42
CA PRO A 288 0.93 -8.94 -17.50
C PRO A 288 1.25 -8.51 -16.07
N ASP A 289 0.31 -8.68 -15.16
CA ASP A 289 0.46 -8.32 -13.76
C ASP A 289 -0.44 -9.18 -12.86
N ALA A 290 0.13 -9.78 -11.85
CA ALA A 290 -0.59 -10.59 -10.88
C ALA A 290 -1.33 -9.75 -9.81
N GLY A 291 -1.16 -8.43 -9.82
CA GLY A 291 -1.77 -7.51 -8.86
C GLY A 291 -1.10 -7.49 -7.48
N MET A 292 0.07 -8.12 -7.34
CA MET A 292 0.76 -8.16 -6.06
C MET A 292 1.19 -6.77 -5.60
N GLY A 293 0.72 -6.37 -4.41
CA GLY A 293 0.99 -5.04 -3.84
C GLY A 293 0.13 -3.91 -4.42
N LEU A 294 -0.68 -4.18 -5.46
CA LEU A 294 -1.62 -3.19 -6.02
C LEU A 294 -2.93 -3.07 -5.22
N LEU A 295 -3.28 -4.06 -4.44
CA LEU A 295 -4.47 -4.01 -3.58
C LEU A 295 -4.15 -3.41 -2.19
N ASP A 296 -3.27 -2.40 -2.15
CA ASP A 296 -2.82 -1.72 -0.93
C ASP A 296 -2.60 -0.23 -1.22
N TYR A 297 -2.28 0.57 -0.21
CA TYR A 297 -1.93 1.99 -0.38
C TYR A 297 -0.79 2.19 -1.37
N GLN A 298 -0.91 3.28 -2.15
CA GLN A 298 0.10 3.66 -3.13
C GLN A 298 0.44 5.14 -2.99
N THR A 299 1.68 5.51 -3.31
CA THR A 299 2.07 6.90 -3.35
C THR A 299 1.51 7.59 -4.60
N ASN A 300 1.29 8.90 -4.55
CA ASN A 300 0.87 9.68 -5.72
C ASN A 300 1.77 9.43 -6.94
N ALA A 301 3.09 9.43 -6.74
CA ALA A 301 4.06 9.20 -7.81
C ALA A 301 3.96 7.80 -8.43
N ALA A 302 3.67 6.79 -7.61
CA ALA A 302 3.48 5.42 -8.07
C ALA A 302 2.19 5.29 -8.89
N VAL A 303 1.08 5.88 -8.42
CA VAL A 303 -0.18 5.90 -9.17
C VAL A 303 0.01 6.56 -10.53
N ASP A 304 0.67 7.72 -10.59
CA ASP A 304 0.94 8.43 -11.85
C ASP A 304 1.82 7.61 -12.80
N ARG A 305 2.82 6.94 -12.27
CA ARG A 305 3.67 6.03 -13.05
C ARG A 305 2.86 4.89 -13.65
N TRP A 306 2.06 4.21 -12.85
CA TRP A 306 1.34 3.02 -13.31
C TRP A 306 0.14 3.34 -14.19
N LEU A 307 -0.42 4.55 -14.11
CA LEU A 307 -1.33 5.06 -15.12
C LEU A 307 -0.64 5.19 -16.48
N ARG A 308 0.58 5.77 -16.53
CA ARG A 308 1.36 5.85 -17.76
C ARG A 308 1.76 4.48 -18.31
N GLU A 309 2.06 3.52 -17.43
CA GLU A 309 2.38 2.13 -17.79
C GLU A 309 1.12 1.31 -18.12
N ARG A 310 -0.06 1.89 -18.00
CA ARG A 310 -1.36 1.22 -18.22
C ARG A 310 -1.58 0.00 -17.33
N VAL A 311 -1.01 0.02 -16.15
CA VAL A 311 -1.26 -0.96 -15.09
C VAL A 311 -2.55 -0.64 -14.35
N LEU A 312 -2.84 0.66 -14.16
CA LEU A 312 -4.06 1.14 -13.51
C LEU A 312 -5.05 1.70 -14.52
N LEU A 313 -6.33 1.60 -14.19
CA LEU A 313 -7.43 2.22 -14.89
C LEU A 313 -7.52 3.71 -14.53
N THR A 314 -7.93 4.55 -15.49
CA THR A 314 -8.09 5.99 -15.29
C THR A 314 -9.17 6.33 -14.27
N PRO A 315 -9.14 7.53 -13.64
CA PRO A 315 -10.13 7.94 -12.65
C PRO A 315 -11.55 8.09 -13.20
N THR A 316 -11.70 8.18 -14.51
CA THR A 316 -13.01 8.26 -15.19
C THR A 316 -13.60 6.90 -15.53
N THR A 317 -12.86 5.82 -15.32
CA THR A 317 -13.31 4.46 -15.61
C THR A 317 -14.34 4.01 -14.57
N THR A 318 -15.49 3.54 -15.02
CA THR A 318 -16.56 3.01 -14.16
C THR A 318 -16.99 1.59 -14.54
N SER A 319 -16.31 0.97 -15.49
CA SER A 319 -16.61 -0.39 -15.92
C SER A 319 -15.38 -1.10 -16.46
N CYS A 320 -15.42 -2.45 -16.41
CA CYS A 320 -14.42 -3.34 -17.01
C CYS A 320 -15.07 -4.70 -17.21
N VAL A 321 -14.73 -5.40 -18.27
CA VAL A 321 -15.23 -6.74 -18.53
C VAL A 321 -14.12 -7.75 -18.31
N VAL A 322 -14.35 -8.76 -17.46
CA VAL A 322 -13.46 -9.91 -17.36
C VAL A 322 -13.75 -10.82 -18.55
N PRO A 323 -12.72 -11.17 -19.35
CA PRO A 323 -12.94 -11.92 -20.57
C PRO A 323 -13.59 -13.29 -20.34
N LYS A 324 -14.41 -13.72 -21.30
CA LYS A 324 -15.00 -15.05 -21.30
C LYS A 324 -13.93 -16.15 -21.16
N GLY A 325 -14.20 -17.13 -20.30
CA GLY A 325 -13.33 -18.29 -20.10
C GLY A 325 -12.13 -18.06 -19.17
N VAL A 326 -11.98 -16.85 -18.59
CA VAL A 326 -10.97 -16.60 -17.56
C VAL A 326 -11.31 -17.41 -16.30
N PHE A 327 -12.51 -17.23 -15.78
CA PHE A 327 -12.99 -17.99 -14.64
C PHE A 327 -14.00 -19.04 -15.13
N VAL A 328 -13.61 -20.31 -15.04
CA VAL A 328 -14.45 -21.47 -15.38
C VAL A 328 -14.73 -22.23 -14.09
N GLY A 329 -16.02 -22.43 -13.75
CA GLY A 329 -16.42 -23.10 -12.53
C GLY A 329 -17.00 -22.14 -11.47
N GLU A 330 -17.24 -22.67 -10.27
CA GLU A 330 -17.87 -21.90 -9.20
C GLU A 330 -16.84 -21.04 -8.46
N GLY A 331 -17.14 -19.74 -8.31
CA GLY A 331 -16.55 -18.89 -7.30
C GLY A 331 -15.26 -18.17 -7.66
N ALA A 332 -15.34 -17.18 -8.56
CA ALA A 332 -14.29 -16.17 -8.65
C ALA A 332 -14.44 -15.11 -7.55
N MET A 333 -13.35 -14.81 -6.84
CA MET A 333 -13.29 -13.69 -5.93
C MET A 333 -12.78 -12.48 -6.68
N LEU A 334 -13.63 -11.44 -6.79
CA LEU A 334 -13.28 -10.17 -7.43
C LEU A 334 -13.06 -9.11 -6.37
N ARG A 335 -12.04 -8.31 -6.55
CA ARG A 335 -11.70 -7.15 -5.72
C ARG A 335 -11.40 -5.94 -6.58
N ALA A 336 -11.82 -4.79 -6.10
CA ALA A 336 -11.51 -3.52 -6.73
C ALA A 336 -10.99 -2.55 -5.67
N ILE A 337 -10.09 -1.67 -6.07
CA ILE A 337 -9.59 -0.57 -5.26
C ILE A 337 -9.65 0.73 -6.05
N ALA A 338 -10.08 1.80 -5.38
CA ALA A 338 -9.95 3.17 -5.81
C ALA A 338 -8.82 3.81 -5.01
N TYR A 339 -7.81 4.35 -5.69
CA TYR A 339 -6.71 5.06 -5.03
C TYR A 339 -7.05 6.52 -4.85
N GLY A 340 -6.90 7.04 -3.64
CA GLY A 340 -7.07 8.44 -3.31
C GLY A 340 -5.79 9.26 -3.49
N HIS A 341 -5.85 10.47 -2.99
CA HIS A 341 -4.73 11.40 -2.97
C HIS A 341 -3.96 11.28 -1.65
N GLU A 342 -2.66 11.03 -1.73
CA GLU A 342 -1.76 11.16 -0.59
C GLU A 342 -1.54 12.64 -0.27
N LEU A 343 -1.58 13.01 1.00
CA LEU A 343 -1.21 14.34 1.51
C LEU A 343 0.01 14.21 2.42
N ASN A 344 1.05 14.96 2.11
CA ASN A 344 2.25 15.05 2.92
C ASN A 344 2.46 16.51 3.35
N LEU A 345 2.36 16.77 4.64
CA LEU A 345 2.57 18.09 5.22
C LEU A 345 3.79 18.07 6.16
N VAL A 346 4.51 19.17 6.19
CA VAL A 346 5.72 19.35 7.00
C VAL A 346 5.75 20.77 7.53
N HIS A 347 6.15 20.96 8.78
CA HIS A 347 6.31 22.27 9.37
C HIS A 347 7.62 22.39 10.16
N PRO A 348 8.40 23.47 10.03
CA PRO A 348 8.28 24.47 8.97
C PRO A 348 8.58 23.91 7.57
N PRO A 349 8.14 24.59 6.50
CA PRO A 349 8.48 24.21 5.14
C PRO A 349 9.99 24.15 4.93
N ARG A 350 10.43 23.33 3.99
CA ARG A 350 11.85 23.19 3.66
C ARG A 350 12.41 24.53 3.16
N PRO A 351 13.49 25.07 3.77
CA PRO A 351 14.15 26.28 3.30
C PRO A 351 14.66 26.11 1.87
N SER A 352 14.56 27.16 1.06
CA SER A 352 15.09 27.18 -0.30
C SER A 352 16.61 27.29 -0.33
N ASP A 353 17.23 27.90 0.70
CA ASP A 353 18.67 27.99 0.81
C ASP A 353 19.27 26.66 1.29
N PRO A 354 20.11 25.99 0.47
CA PRO A 354 20.72 24.71 0.83
C PRO A 354 21.74 24.83 1.99
N LYS A 355 22.16 26.04 2.38
CA LYS A 355 23.06 26.26 3.51
C LYS A 355 22.34 26.21 4.86
N VAL A 356 21.02 26.40 4.86
CA VAL A 356 20.20 26.36 6.07
C VAL A 356 19.85 24.90 6.37
N ALA A 357 20.29 24.40 7.52
CA ALA A 357 19.87 23.07 7.99
C ALA A 357 18.35 23.05 8.18
N TRP A 358 17.72 21.96 7.76
CA TRP A 358 16.28 21.78 7.90
C TRP A 358 15.96 20.67 8.89
N GLU A 359 15.28 21.05 9.96
CA GLU A 359 14.76 20.15 10.98
C GLU A 359 13.27 20.47 11.20
N PRO A 360 12.37 19.68 10.60
CA PRO A 360 10.93 19.89 10.81
C PRO A 360 10.54 19.66 12.27
N GLU A 361 9.65 20.49 12.78
CA GLU A 361 9.02 20.26 14.09
C GLU A 361 8.07 19.07 13.99
N TRP A 362 7.28 19.04 12.93
CA TRP A 362 6.36 17.93 12.69
C TRP A 362 6.15 17.64 11.21
N ALA A 363 5.73 16.43 10.94
CA ALA A 363 5.26 16.00 9.64
C ALA A 363 4.02 15.11 9.79
N VAL A 364 3.13 15.12 8.79
CA VAL A 364 1.98 14.23 8.71
C VAL A 364 1.80 13.67 7.32
N LYS A 365 1.46 12.40 7.24
CA LYS A 365 1.04 11.71 6.02
C LYS A 365 -0.40 11.26 6.18
N VAL A 366 -1.25 11.64 5.20
CA VAL A 366 -2.63 11.15 5.06
C VAL A 366 -2.71 10.37 3.75
N ARG A 367 -3.29 9.19 3.77
CA ARG A 367 -3.40 8.33 2.58
C ARG A 367 -4.50 7.29 2.70
#